data_cf2fa038e1f58663dd7f13c4c38f4042
#
_entry.id   cf2fa038e1f58663dd7f13c4c38f4042
#
_cell.length_a   1.000
_cell.length_b   1.000
_cell.length_c   1.000
_cell.angle_alpha   90.00
_cell.angle_beta   90.00
_cell.angle_gamma   90.00
#
_symmetry.space_group_name_H-M   'P 1'
#
loop_
_entity.id
_entity.type
_entity.pdbx_description
1 polymer ?
#
loop_
_entity_poly.entity_id
_entity_poly.type
_entity_poly.pdbx_seq_one_letter_code
_entity_poly.pdbx_strand_id
1 'polypeptide(L)'
;MKRLLPILGLLASASTLSAESTPPAAFPYFVGNCFNCHGTEGRVNSAIPSIAGRDKAYLEETLKAYKAGTKQATIMNQLAKGYTDEEIAVLADYFSRQK
;
A
#
# COMPACT_ATOMS: atom_id res chain seq x y z
N MET A 1 -32.42 -53.05 -32.94
CA MET A 1 -32.54 -52.19 -32.51
C MET A 1 -31.67 -51.73 -31.59
N LYS A 2 -30.89 -50.99 -31.70
CA LYS A 2 -30.12 -50.54 -30.92
C LYS A 2 -30.42 -49.28 -30.52
N ARG A 3 -30.30 -48.91 -29.44
CA ARG A 3 -30.62 -47.74 -29.00
C ARG A 3 -29.43 -47.05 -28.73
N LEU A 4 -29.17 -45.99 -29.15
CA LEU A 4 -28.17 -45.28 -28.90
C LEU A 4 -28.41 -44.36 -27.93
N LEU A 5 -27.79 -44.31 -26.86
CA LEU A 5 -28.01 -43.42 -25.92
C LEU A 5 -27.26 -42.26 -26.15
N PRO A 6 -27.76 -41.20 -26.15
CA PRO A 6 -27.08 -39.97 -26.34
C PRO A 6 -26.30 -39.72 -25.13
N ILE A 7 -25.14 -39.49 -25.35
CA ILE A 7 -24.38 -39.17 -24.29
C ILE A 7 -24.55 -37.81 -23.98
N LEU A 8 -24.96 -37.50 -22.88
CA LEU A 8 -25.14 -36.28 -22.52
C LEU A 8 -23.89 -35.67 -22.35
N GLY A 9 -23.59 -34.77 -22.96
CA GLY A 9 -22.42 -34.05 -22.85
C GLY A 9 -22.35 -33.35 -21.62
N LEU A 10 -21.39 -33.60 -20.90
CA LEU A 10 -21.30 -32.99 -19.77
C LEU A 10 -20.80 -31.67 -19.91
N LEU A 11 -21.40 -30.76 -19.39
CA LEU A 11 -21.04 -29.52 -19.45
C LEU A 11 -20.12 -29.25 -18.45
N ALA A 12 -18.99 -28.96 -18.64
CA ALA A 12 -18.07 -28.56 -17.68
C ALA A 12 -18.35 -27.20 -17.35
N SER A 13 -18.77 -26.97 -16.26
CA SER A 13 -19.01 -25.67 -15.89
C SER A 13 -17.70 -25.05 -15.65
N ALA A 14 -17.37 -24.14 -16.34
CA ALA A 14 -16.20 -23.41 -16.13
C ALA A 14 -16.40 -22.61 -14.92
N SER A 15 -15.74 -22.88 -13.97
CA SER A 15 -15.85 -22.07 -12.84
C SER A 15 -15.03 -20.89 -13.13
N THR A 16 -15.64 -19.87 -13.33
CA THR A 16 -14.97 -18.67 -13.50
C THR A 16 -14.52 -18.27 -12.17
N LEU A 17 -13.28 -18.25 -11.98
CA LEU A 17 -12.81 -17.78 -10.84
C LEU A 17 -12.94 -16.37 -10.87
N SER A 18 -13.70 -15.83 -10.10
CA SER A 18 -13.84 -14.42 -10.07
C SER A 18 -12.56 -13.89 -9.54
N ALA A 19 -12.08 -12.94 -10.15
CA ALA A 19 -10.94 -12.26 -9.70
C ALA A 19 -11.20 -11.79 -8.34
N GLU A 20 -10.39 -12.04 -7.45
CA GLU A 20 -10.61 -11.62 -6.20
C GLU A 20 -10.62 -10.21 -6.15
N SER A 21 -11.54 -9.66 -5.55
CA SER A 21 -11.58 -8.29 -5.34
C SER A 21 -10.54 -7.98 -4.33
N THR A 22 -9.69 -7.10 -4.63
CA THR A 22 -8.81 -6.55 -3.66
C THR A 22 -9.69 -6.03 -2.57
N PRO A 23 -9.49 -6.36 -1.38
CA PRO A 23 -10.33 -5.85 -0.31
C PRO A 23 -10.21 -4.35 -0.35
N PRO A 24 -11.30 -3.67 -0.41
CA PRO A 24 -11.26 -2.24 -0.42
C PRO A 24 -10.69 -1.80 0.88
N ALA A 25 -9.82 -0.92 0.84
CA ALA A 25 -9.31 -0.36 2.04
C ALA A 25 -8.47 -1.32 2.87
N ALA A 26 -7.83 -2.23 2.21
CA ALA A 26 -6.89 -3.03 2.94
C ALA A 26 -5.84 -2.08 3.44
N PHE A 27 -5.71 -1.98 4.71
CA PHE A 27 -4.72 -1.11 5.32
C PHE A 27 -3.37 -1.69 4.95
N PRO A 28 -2.56 -0.97 4.23
CA PRO A 28 -1.26 -1.52 3.86
C PRO A 28 -0.45 -1.70 5.13
N TYR A 29 -0.11 -2.94 5.42
CA TYR A 29 0.53 -3.23 6.68
C TYR A 29 1.80 -2.42 6.90
N PHE A 30 2.49 -2.07 5.85
CA PHE A 30 3.76 -1.35 6.00
C PHE A 30 3.55 0.10 6.43
N VAL A 31 2.33 0.62 6.32
CA VAL A 31 2.05 1.99 6.78
C VAL A 31 2.24 2.06 8.29
N GLY A 32 1.93 0.98 8.99
CA GLY A 32 2.04 0.97 10.44
C GLY A 32 3.45 1.18 10.95
N ASN A 33 4.45 0.88 10.14
CA ASN A 33 5.84 1.08 10.57
C ASN A 33 6.13 2.54 10.88
N CYS A 34 5.44 3.46 10.23
CA CYS A 34 5.66 4.88 10.43
C CYS A 34 5.06 5.36 11.75
N PHE A 35 4.07 4.65 12.25
CA PHE A 35 3.40 5.04 13.48
C PHE A 35 4.33 4.97 14.70
N ASN A 36 5.35 4.15 14.64
CA ASN A 36 6.23 3.99 15.79
C ASN A 36 6.92 5.29 16.18
N CYS A 37 7.20 6.13 15.23
CA CYS A 37 7.88 7.39 15.52
C CYS A 37 7.00 8.59 15.23
N HIS A 38 6.21 8.53 14.16
CA HIS A 38 5.38 9.65 13.74
C HIS A 38 4.00 9.65 14.38
N GLY A 39 3.69 8.65 15.19
CA GLY A 39 2.42 8.56 15.86
C GLY A 39 1.36 7.83 15.04
N THR A 40 0.29 7.45 15.70
CA THR A 40 -0.79 6.75 15.03
C THR A 40 -1.37 7.64 13.94
N GLU A 41 -1.47 7.08 12.76
CA GLU A 41 -1.92 7.80 11.58
C GLU A 41 -1.04 9.01 11.24
N GLY A 42 0.17 9.03 11.77
CA GLY A 42 1.12 10.10 11.46
C GLY A 42 1.01 11.34 12.31
N ARG A 43 0.22 11.28 13.42
CA ARG A 43 0.08 12.42 14.31
C ARG A 43 0.87 12.21 15.55
N VAL A 44 1.73 13.15 15.85
CA VAL A 44 2.55 13.05 17.05
C VAL A 44 2.83 14.45 17.55
N ASN A 45 2.98 14.56 18.85
CA ASN A 45 3.34 15.83 19.43
C ASN A 45 4.70 15.65 20.10
N SER A 46 5.73 15.72 19.32
CA SER A 46 7.10 15.49 19.79
C SER A 46 8.07 16.16 18.84
N ALA A 47 9.35 15.92 19.07
CA ALA A 47 10.37 16.46 18.18
C ALA A 47 10.33 15.82 16.82
N ILE A 48 9.73 14.62 16.71
CA ILE A 48 9.56 13.97 15.41
C ILE A 48 8.32 14.57 14.79
N PRO A 49 8.39 15.03 13.54
CA PRO A 49 7.25 15.76 12.97
C PRO A 49 6.06 14.88 12.67
N SER A 50 4.90 15.46 12.80
CA SER A 50 3.68 14.84 12.33
C SER A 50 3.68 14.89 10.82
N ILE A 51 3.21 13.82 10.20
CA ILE A 51 3.11 13.74 8.75
C ILE A 51 1.67 13.64 8.28
N ALA A 52 0.72 13.57 9.20
CA ALA A 52 -0.70 13.49 8.85
C ALA A 52 -1.14 14.79 8.18
N GLY A 53 -1.90 14.66 7.11
CA GLY A 53 -2.48 15.81 6.44
C GLY A 53 -1.54 16.67 5.63
N ARG A 54 -0.31 16.24 5.45
CA ARG A 54 0.59 17.01 4.62
C ARG A 54 0.35 16.71 3.17
N ASP A 55 0.76 17.62 2.32
CA ASP A 55 0.58 17.46 0.89
C ASP A 55 1.18 16.16 0.38
N LYS A 56 0.43 15.45 -0.44
CA LYS A 56 0.88 14.16 -0.96
C LYS A 56 2.17 14.27 -1.76
N ALA A 57 2.24 15.24 -2.66
CA ALA A 57 3.44 15.38 -3.49
C ALA A 57 4.64 15.71 -2.63
N TYR A 58 4.46 16.52 -1.61
CA TYR A 58 5.55 16.86 -0.70
C TYR A 58 6.03 15.61 0.03
N LEU A 59 5.12 14.79 0.53
CA LEU A 59 5.50 13.57 1.24
C LEU A 59 6.22 12.61 0.30
N GLU A 60 5.72 12.45 -0.89
CA GLU A 60 6.32 11.53 -1.85
C GLU A 60 7.72 11.98 -2.25
N GLU A 61 7.86 13.24 -2.58
CA GLU A 61 9.16 13.76 -2.99
C GLU A 61 10.16 13.71 -1.85
N THR A 62 9.71 14.02 -0.64
CA THR A 62 10.59 14.01 0.51
C THR A 62 11.08 12.59 0.82
N LEU A 63 10.18 11.62 0.77
CA LEU A 63 10.58 10.24 1.02
C LEU A 63 11.53 9.73 -0.06
N LYS A 64 11.29 10.10 -1.31
CA LYS A 64 12.20 9.71 -2.38
C LYS A 64 13.56 10.38 -2.24
N ALA A 65 13.60 11.61 -1.75
CA ALA A 65 14.84 12.31 -1.53
C ALA A 65 15.65 11.66 -0.40
N TYR A 66 14.97 11.22 0.66
CA TYR A 66 15.64 10.46 1.70
C TYR A 66 16.17 9.13 1.15
N LYS A 67 15.37 8.45 0.34
CA LYS A 67 15.79 7.18 -0.23
C LYS A 67 17.00 7.33 -1.12
N ALA A 68 17.02 8.38 -1.92
CA ALA A 68 18.13 8.64 -2.83
C ALA A 68 19.34 9.24 -2.16
N GLY A 69 19.19 9.73 -0.93
CA GLY A 69 20.29 10.36 -0.23
C GLY A 69 20.49 11.82 -0.58
N THR A 70 19.57 12.43 -1.31
CA THR A 70 19.72 13.83 -1.71
C THR A 70 19.22 14.77 -0.63
N LYS A 71 18.50 14.24 0.36
CA LYS A 71 18.09 15.01 1.52
C LYS A 71 18.59 14.28 2.74
N GLN A 72 19.24 14.98 3.65
CA GLN A 72 19.81 14.36 4.83
C GLN A 72 18.82 14.30 5.98
N ALA A 73 18.85 13.21 6.70
CA ALA A 73 18.03 13.02 7.89
C ALA A 73 18.82 12.15 8.85
N THR A 74 18.32 12.01 10.06
CA THR A 74 19.02 11.15 11.03
C THR A 74 18.75 9.69 10.74
N ILE A 75 17.50 9.31 10.54
CA ILE A 75 17.19 7.91 10.32
C ILE A 75 16.35 7.67 9.09
N MET A 76 15.65 8.69 8.61
CA MET A 76 14.74 8.50 7.48
C MET A 76 15.46 8.04 6.21
N ASN A 77 16.74 8.36 6.06
CA ASN A 77 17.49 7.88 4.90
C ASN A 77 17.51 6.34 4.88
N GLN A 78 17.71 5.73 6.03
CA GLN A 78 17.74 4.29 6.09
C GLN A 78 16.33 3.69 5.98
N LEU A 79 15.38 4.30 6.62
CA LEU A 79 14.02 3.76 6.58
C LEU A 79 13.44 3.85 5.17
N ALA A 80 13.66 4.96 4.49
CA ALA A 80 13.11 5.15 3.16
C ALA A 80 13.69 4.16 2.15
N LYS A 81 14.91 3.70 2.37
CA LYS A 81 15.51 2.74 1.46
C LYS A 81 14.79 1.39 1.47
N GLY A 82 14.04 1.12 2.52
CA GLY A 82 13.33 -0.14 2.62
C GLY A 82 12.03 -0.18 1.83
N TYR A 83 11.65 0.90 1.18
CA TYR A 83 10.40 0.96 0.45
C TYR A 83 10.64 1.14 -1.04
N THR A 84 9.79 0.53 -1.85
CA THR A 84 9.82 0.77 -3.29
C THR A 84 9.18 2.11 -3.57
N ASP A 85 9.38 2.61 -4.77
CA ASP A 85 8.75 3.88 -5.15
C ASP A 85 7.24 3.76 -5.10
N GLU A 86 6.70 2.60 -5.44
CA GLU A 86 5.26 2.37 -5.38
C GLU A 86 4.77 2.40 -3.94
N GLU A 87 5.53 1.80 -3.03
CA GLU A 87 5.17 1.84 -1.62
C GLU A 87 5.25 3.25 -1.06
N ILE A 88 6.24 4.02 -1.52
CA ILE A 88 6.36 5.40 -1.10
C ILE A 88 5.14 6.20 -1.56
N ALA A 89 4.65 5.93 -2.76
CA ALA A 89 3.44 6.62 -3.22
C ALA A 89 2.23 6.26 -2.35
N VAL A 90 2.13 5.01 -1.92
CA VAL A 90 1.06 4.58 -1.03
C VAL A 90 1.19 5.25 0.33
N LEU A 91 2.40 5.33 0.87
CA LEU A 91 2.63 6.00 2.14
C LEU A 91 2.24 7.48 2.05
N ALA A 92 2.64 8.14 0.99
CA ALA A 92 2.33 9.54 0.81
C ALA A 92 0.82 9.76 0.69
N ASP A 93 0.15 8.89 -0.04
CA ASP A 93 -1.28 8.99 -0.20
C ASP A 93 -1.98 8.77 1.15
N TYR A 94 -1.58 7.75 1.88
CA TYR A 94 -2.22 7.44 3.14
C TYR A 94 -2.10 8.61 4.12
N PHE A 95 -0.88 9.08 4.35
CA PHE A 95 -0.67 10.11 5.35
C PHE A 95 -1.25 11.46 4.93
N SER A 96 -1.27 11.76 3.65
CA SER A 96 -1.84 13.01 3.18
C SER A 96 -3.34 13.10 3.48
N ARG A 97 -4.00 11.96 3.59
CA ARG A 97 -5.44 11.93 3.81
C ARG A 97 -5.82 11.87 5.29
N GLN A 98 -4.88 11.83 6.18
CA GLN A 98 -5.20 11.81 7.60
C GLN A 98 -5.45 13.23 8.08
N LYS A 99 -6.29 13.39 9.09
CA LYS A 99 -6.64 14.71 9.56
C LYS A 99 -6.01 15.05 10.87
#